data_5b62313db1519e379bc496303c987b81
#
_entry.id   5b62313db1519e379bc496303c987b81
#
_cell.length_a   1.000
_cell.length_b   1.000
_cell.length_c   1.000
_cell.angle_alpha   90.00
_cell.angle_beta   90.00
_cell.angle_gamma   90.00
#
_symmetry.space_group_name_H-M   'P 1'
#
loop_
_entity.id
_entity.type
_entity.pdbx_description
1 polymer ?
#
loop_
_entity_poly.entity_id
_entity_poly.type
_entity_poly.pdbx_seq_one_letter_code
_entity_poly.pdbx_strand_id
1 'polypeptide(L)'
;MELRGLQRGDRDAVLDLWNRAVQFDALAAAVFEEKTWGDPDFDPDLAVVAVDDGDVAGFAVGVVRGEAGRGYVKLLAVDPERQREGIGTALLEVIERRLARNGARTIRLLESAPNYLVPGIDTRYEASLAFSAAMGYRQVGEAQNLSVDLSQRIAPRAVPDGVEVRRAVPEDEMALTAFLGLHWPAWKAEAGVASRNDPSTLHLALRDGHVVGFAAWDANNRGTGWFGPMGVAPEARGEGLGCVLVQRCLDDMRGQGHDAAVIAWVDNAPFYARCAGAVPSRTFHRFEKSLHED
;
A
#
# COMPACT_ATOMS: atom_id res chain seq x y z
N MET A 1 29.54 -14.13 -0.39
CA MET A 1 28.36 -13.23 -0.29
C MET A 1 28.71 -12.03 0.57
N GLU A 2 28.44 -10.82 0.09
CA GLU A 2 28.60 -9.53 0.77
C GLU A 2 27.24 -8.88 0.98
N LEU A 3 27.01 -8.25 2.15
CA LEU A 3 25.84 -7.42 2.42
C LEU A 3 26.25 -5.94 2.43
N ARG A 4 25.68 -5.16 1.54
CA ARG A 4 25.92 -3.70 1.45
C ARG A 4 24.65 -2.90 1.29
N GLY A 5 24.73 -1.57 1.41
CA GLY A 5 23.61 -0.69 1.14
C GLY A 5 23.12 -0.78 -0.30
N LEU A 6 21.80 -0.67 -0.48
CA LEU A 6 21.15 -0.58 -1.79
C LEU A 6 21.52 0.75 -2.45
N GLN A 7 21.99 0.71 -3.69
CA GLN A 7 22.33 1.87 -4.48
C GLN A 7 21.37 2.03 -5.66
N ARG A 8 21.23 3.25 -6.20
CA ARG A 8 20.39 3.48 -7.38
C ARG A 8 20.85 2.69 -8.60
N GLY A 9 22.14 2.38 -8.70
CA GLY A 9 22.69 1.50 -9.74
C GLY A 9 22.22 0.05 -9.68
N ASP A 10 21.74 -0.41 -8.52
CA ASP A 10 21.22 -1.77 -8.35
C ASP A 10 19.76 -1.92 -8.80
N ARG A 11 19.07 -0.81 -9.10
CA ARG A 11 17.62 -0.78 -9.35
C ARG A 11 17.15 -1.86 -10.31
N ASP A 12 17.77 -1.92 -11.48
CA ASP A 12 17.31 -2.81 -12.54
C ASP A 12 17.55 -4.29 -12.17
N ALA A 13 18.71 -4.61 -11.59
CA ALA A 13 19.02 -5.96 -11.11
C ALA A 13 18.10 -6.40 -9.97
N VAL A 14 17.79 -5.50 -9.02
CA VAL A 14 16.87 -5.78 -7.91
C VAL A 14 15.44 -5.93 -8.40
N LEU A 15 14.99 -5.10 -9.35
CA LEU A 15 13.66 -5.20 -9.94
C LEU A 15 13.48 -6.51 -10.74
N ASP A 16 14.49 -6.90 -11.51
CA ASP A 16 14.49 -8.17 -12.24
C ASP A 16 14.45 -9.36 -11.29
N LEU A 17 15.26 -9.30 -10.20
CA LEU A 17 15.23 -10.31 -9.14
C LEU A 17 13.84 -10.39 -8.49
N TRP A 18 13.26 -9.25 -8.12
CA TRP A 18 11.90 -9.20 -7.55
C TRP A 18 10.89 -9.89 -8.47
N ASN A 19 10.86 -9.51 -9.75
CA ASN A 19 9.89 -10.04 -10.69
C ASN A 19 10.09 -11.53 -11.03
N ARG A 20 11.29 -12.09 -10.80
CA ARG A 20 11.52 -13.54 -10.86
C ARG A 20 11.10 -14.24 -9.56
N ALA A 21 11.29 -13.60 -8.42
CA ALA A 21 11.05 -14.20 -7.10
C ALA A 21 9.57 -14.12 -6.67
N VAL A 22 8.84 -13.11 -7.13
CA VAL A 22 7.51 -12.75 -6.62
C VAL A 22 6.45 -12.96 -7.70
N GLN A 23 5.75 -14.07 -7.61
CA GLN A 23 4.84 -14.54 -8.66
C GLN A 23 3.57 -13.67 -8.82
N PHE A 24 3.05 -13.11 -7.71
CA PHE A 24 1.73 -12.45 -7.68
C PHE A 24 1.80 -10.93 -7.52
N ASP A 25 3.00 -10.36 -7.36
CA ASP A 25 3.22 -8.94 -7.08
C ASP A 25 4.36 -8.38 -7.93
N ALA A 26 4.31 -8.65 -9.24
CA ALA A 26 5.27 -8.07 -10.17
C ALA A 26 5.20 -6.54 -10.14
N LEU A 27 6.36 -5.90 -10.20
CA LEU A 27 6.49 -4.45 -10.13
C LEU A 27 6.94 -3.88 -11.47
N ALA A 28 6.29 -2.80 -11.89
CA ALA A 28 6.85 -1.89 -12.86
C ALA A 28 7.92 -1.00 -12.19
N ALA A 29 8.88 -0.51 -12.97
CA ALA A 29 9.96 0.33 -12.45
C ALA A 29 9.47 1.57 -11.68
N ALA A 30 8.36 2.17 -12.13
CA ALA A 30 7.75 3.34 -11.45
C ALA A 30 7.21 3.00 -10.07
N VAL A 31 6.56 1.82 -9.91
CA VAL A 31 6.07 1.37 -8.60
C VAL A 31 7.22 0.96 -7.69
N PHE A 32 8.25 0.31 -8.23
CA PHE A 32 9.45 -0.01 -7.46
C PHE A 32 10.12 1.27 -6.92
N GLU A 33 10.27 2.30 -7.75
CA GLU A 33 10.79 3.62 -7.33
C GLU A 33 9.90 4.26 -6.26
N GLU A 34 8.55 4.20 -6.43
CA GLU A 34 7.58 4.67 -5.42
C GLU A 34 7.75 3.96 -4.07
N LYS A 35 8.04 2.65 -4.07
CA LYS A 35 8.18 1.86 -2.84
C LYS A 35 9.56 1.95 -2.19
N THR A 36 10.53 2.48 -2.89
CA THR A 36 11.92 2.64 -2.43
C THR A 36 12.26 4.12 -2.29
N TRP A 37 13.06 4.69 -3.16
CA TRP A 37 13.55 6.07 -3.08
C TRP A 37 12.47 7.16 -3.14
N GLY A 38 11.30 6.86 -3.67
CA GLY A 38 10.13 7.74 -3.67
C GLY A 38 9.29 7.70 -2.40
N ASP A 39 9.59 6.80 -1.47
CA ASP A 39 8.93 6.77 -0.16
C ASP A 39 9.43 7.96 0.70
N PRO A 40 8.54 8.79 1.27
CA PRO A 40 8.95 9.94 2.07
C PRO A 40 9.77 9.60 3.31
N ASP A 41 9.65 8.37 3.82
CA ASP A 41 10.42 7.87 4.97
C ASP A 41 11.51 6.87 4.55
N PHE A 42 11.92 6.90 3.27
CA PHE A 42 13.02 6.07 2.81
C PHE A 42 14.33 6.45 3.50
N ASP A 43 14.95 5.46 4.12
CA ASP A 43 16.27 5.59 4.72
C ASP A 43 17.24 4.61 4.02
N PRO A 44 18.31 5.11 3.36
CA PRO A 44 19.28 4.26 2.70
C PRO A 44 19.97 3.27 3.66
N ASP A 45 20.05 3.60 4.95
CA ASP A 45 20.57 2.69 5.96
C ASP A 45 19.63 1.50 6.22
N LEU A 46 18.36 1.62 5.87
CA LEU A 46 17.35 0.57 5.98
C LEU A 46 17.12 -0.17 4.65
N ALA A 47 18.03 -0.02 3.67
CA ALA A 47 17.96 -0.72 2.40
C ALA A 47 19.27 -1.48 2.14
N VAL A 48 19.18 -2.80 1.93
CA VAL A 48 20.34 -3.71 1.85
C VAL A 48 20.20 -4.63 0.66
N VAL A 49 21.31 -4.88 -0.01
CA VAL A 49 21.46 -5.94 -1.02
C VAL A 49 22.47 -6.99 -0.56
N ALA A 50 22.21 -8.24 -0.91
CA ALA A 50 23.16 -9.33 -0.85
C ALA A 50 23.76 -9.49 -2.25
N VAL A 51 25.09 -9.40 -2.36
CA VAL A 51 25.82 -9.55 -3.60
C VAL A 51 26.74 -10.75 -3.48
N ASP A 52 26.78 -11.56 -4.52
CA ASP A 52 27.66 -12.74 -4.58
C ASP A 52 28.23 -12.86 -6.00
N ASP A 53 29.55 -12.95 -6.11
CA ASP A 53 30.28 -12.97 -7.38
C ASP A 53 29.93 -11.81 -8.34
N GLY A 54 29.50 -10.67 -7.78
CA GLY A 54 29.11 -9.46 -8.52
C GLY A 54 27.61 -9.36 -8.83
N ASP A 55 26.84 -10.42 -8.66
CA ASP A 55 25.39 -10.46 -8.94
C ASP A 55 24.56 -10.23 -7.67
N VAL A 56 23.40 -9.59 -7.84
CA VAL A 56 22.44 -9.41 -6.76
C VAL A 56 21.71 -10.72 -6.48
N ALA A 57 21.94 -11.29 -5.30
CA ALA A 57 21.34 -12.55 -4.85
C ALA A 57 20.09 -12.36 -3.98
N GLY A 58 19.85 -11.13 -3.47
CA GLY A 58 18.68 -10.78 -2.69
C GLY A 58 18.75 -9.35 -2.19
N PHE A 59 17.62 -8.84 -1.70
CA PHE A 59 17.56 -7.52 -1.09
C PHE A 59 16.46 -7.42 -0.04
N ALA A 60 16.58 -6.43 0.83
CA ALA A 60 15.54 -6.04 1.77
C ALA A 60 15.50 -4.53 1.93
N VAL A 61 14.29 -3.98 2.08
CA VAL A 61 14.03 -2.56 2.36
C VAL A 61 13.16 -2.47 3.60
N GLY A 62 13.63 -1.75 4.59
CA GLY A 62 12.90 -1.41 5.80
C GLY A 62 12.44 0.05 5.82
N VAL A 63 11.51 0.36 6.71
CA VAL A 63 11.06 1.72 7.00
C VAL A 63 10.57 1.81 8.43
N VAL A 64 10.75 2.96 9.09
CA VAL A 64 10.15 3.26 10.40
C VAL A 64 9.01 4.26 10.20
N ARG A 65 7.84 3.99 10.79
CA ARG A 65 6.65 4.83 10.66
C ARG A 65 6.14 5.30 12.02
N GLY A 66 5.80 6.59 12.09
CA GLY A 66 5.15 7.21 13.24
C GLY A 66 5.98 7.23 14.52
N GLU A 67 5.43 7.86 15.55
CA GLU A 67 6.07 8.02 16.86
C GLU A 67 6.07 6.73 17.72
N ALA A 68 5.32 5.71 17.31
CA ALA A 68 5.11 4.49 18.10
C ALA A 68 6.27 3.48 18.01
N GLY A 69 7.39 3.82 17.35
CA GLY A 69 8.52 2.90 17.20
C GLY A 69 8.17 1.61 16.45
N ARG A 70 7.35 1.71 15.38
CA ARG A 70 7.02 0.58 14.53
C ARG A 70 7.90 0.55 13.30
N GLY A 71 8.70 -0.52 13.17
CA GLY A 71 9.45 -0.83 11.97
C GLY A 71 8.64 -1.72 11.02
N TYR A 72 8.99 -1.65 9.76
CA TYR A 72 8.44 -2.52 8.72
C TYR A 72 9.56 -3.06 7.84
N VAL A 73 9.51 -4.35 7.53
CA VAL A 73 10.21 -4.90 6.38
C VAL A 73 9.29 -4.72 5.18
N LYS A 74 9.53 -3.66 4.42
CA LYS A 74 8.65 -3.20 3.34
C LYS A 74 8.74 -4.07 2.09
N LEU A 75 9.95 -4.48 1.72
CA LEU A 75 10.25 -5.38 0.62
C LEU A 75 11.35 -6.35 1.07
N LEU A 76 11.25 -7.61 0.69
CA LEU A 76 12.30 -8.63 0.85
C LEU A 76 12.12 -9.67 -0.23
N ALA A 77 13.18 -9.93 -0.99
CA ALA A 77 13.22 -11.03 -1.96
C ALA A 77 14.62 -11.64 -2.04
N VAL A 78 14.67 -12.93 -2.38
CA VAL A 78 15.89 -13.69 -2.66
C VAL A 78 15.71 -14.34 -4.02
N ASP A 79 16.76 -14.32 -4.83
CA ASP A 79 16.79 -14.98 -6.14
C ASP A 79 16.30 -16.43 -5.99
N PRO A 80 15.32 -16.86 -6.81
CA PRO A 80 14.74 -18.21 -6.71
C PRO A 80 15.79 -19.33 -6.76
N GLU A 81 16.87 -19.13 -7.53
CA GLU A 81 17.96 -20.12 -7.66
C GLU A 81 18.90 -20.15 -6.45
N ARG A 82 18.84 -19.13 -5.59
CA ARG A 82 19.70 -18.96 -4.41
C ARG A 82 18.93 -19.08 -3.08
N GLN A 83 17.66 -19.46 -3.16
CA GLN A 83 16.86 -19.70 -1.95
C GLN A 83 17.41 -20.89 -1.16
N ARG A 84 17.15 -20.92 0.17
CA ARG A 84 17.62 -21.94 1.13
C ARG A 84 19.12 -21.94 1.40
N GLU A 85 19.85 -20.94 0.92
CA GLU A 85 21.28 -20.72 1.20
C GLU A 85 21.53 -19.78 2.40
N GLY A 86 20.48 -19.40 3.14
CA GLY A 86 20.57 -18.49 4.30
C GLY A 86 20.52 -17.00 3.95
N ILE A 87 20.44 -16.61 2.68
CA ILE A 87 20.45 -15.20 2.22
C ILE A 87 19.29 -14.42 2.83
N GLY A 88 18.07 -14.98 2.78
CA GLY A 88 16.87 -14.33 3.34
C GLY A 88 16.99 -14.11 4.86
N THR A 89 17.55 -15.06 5.59
CA THR A 89 17.83 -14.94 7.03
C THR A 89 18.81 -13.81 7.29
N ALA A 90 19.95 -13.77 6.58
CA ALA A 90 20.96 -12.74 6.75
C ALA A 90 20.43 -11.33 6.45
N LEU A 91 19.65 -11.18 5.37
CA LEU A 91 19.00 -9.90 5.01
C LEU A 91 18.02 -9.46 6.10
N LEU A 92 17.14 -10.36 6.55
CA LEU A 92 16.12 -10.04 7.54
C LEU A 92 16.76 -9.64 8.88
N GLU A 93 17.75 -10.39 9.37
CA GLU A 93 18.48 -10.08 10.60
C GLU A 93 19.21 -8.72 10.54
N VAL A 94 19.78 -8.37 9.37
CA VAL A 94 20.42 -7.05 9.21
C VAL A 94 19.40 -5.95 9.28
N ILE A 95 18.27 -6.10 8.58
CA ILE A 95 17.19 -5.09 8.59
C ILE A 95 16.57 -4.98 9.99
N GLU A 96 16.31 -6.08 10.70
CA GLU A 96 15.79 -6.07 12.07
C GLU A 96 16.70 -5.28 13.02
N ARG A 97 18.01 -5.57 12.99
CA ARG A 97 19.00 -4.82 13.80
C ARG A 97 19.05 -3.33 13.46
N ARG A 98 18.93 -2.97 12.18
CA ARG A 98 18.93 -1.57 11.76
C ARG A 98 17.64 -0.87 12.16
N LEU A 99 16.48 -1.52 11.99
CA LEU A 99 15.20 -1.01 12.46
C LEU A 99 15.19 -0.78 13.98
N ALA A 100 15.76 -1.71 14.77
CA ALA A 100 15.91 -1.56 16.21
C ALA A 100 16.75 -0.33 16.58
N ARG A 101 17.91 -0.13 15.91
CA ARG A 101 18.77 1.05 16.11
C ARG A 101 18.06 2.36 15.74
N ASN A 102 17.10 2.32 14.83
CA ASN A 102 16.24 3.45 14.47
C ASN A 102 14.98 3.55 15.36
N GLY A 103 14.97 2.90 16.51
CA GLY A 103 13.92 3.04 17.53
C GLY A 103 12.69 2.15 17.34
N ALA A 104 12.74 1.19 16.41
CA ALA A 104 11.65 0.24 16.27
C ALA A 104 11.62 -0.73 17.47
N ARG A 105 10.44 -0.87 18.08
CA ARG A 105 10.16 -1.84 19.16
C ARG A 105 9.42 -3.07 18.65
N THR A 106 8.70 -2.91 17.55
CA THR A 106 8.00 -3.99 16.86
C THR A 106 8.26 -3.90 15.37
N ILE A 107 8.28 -5.02 14.69
CA ILE A 107 8.44 -5.10 13.23
C ILE A 107 7.22 -5.80 12.63
N ARG A 108 6.69 -5.20 11.55
CA ARG A 108 5.66 -5.77 10.68
C ARG A 108 6.24 -6.13 9.32
N LEU A 109 5.62 -7.09 8.65
CA LEU A 109 6.02 -7.49 7.30
C LEU A 109 5.06 -6.92 6.26
N LEU A 110 5.59 -6.20 5.27
CA LEU A 110 4.95 -5.66 4.06
C LEU A 110 3.95 -4.52 4.29
N GLU A 111 3.10 -4.56 5.29
CA GLU A 111 1.98 -3.65 5.57
C GLU A 111 2.38 -2.20 5.98
N SER A 112 3.39 -1.63 5.36
CA SER A 112 4.04 -0.36 5.73
C SER A 112 3.25 0.90 5.34
N ALA A 113 1.99 1.02 5.74
CA ALA A 113 1.18 2.21 5.48
C ALA A 113 1.76 3.46 6.16
N PRO A 114 1.68 4.65 5.52
CA PRO A 114 1.24 4.86 4.14
C PRO A 114 2.26 4.32 3.12
N ASN A 115 1.88 4.24 1.84
CA ASN A 115 2.76 3.79 0.76
C ASN A 115 3.21 2.31 0.87
N TYR A 116 2.33 1.41 1.33
CA TYR A 116 2.57 -0.03 1.32
C TYR A 116 2.36 -0.65 -0.08
N LEU A 117 3.03 -1.76 -0.37
CA LEU A 117 2.79 -2.53 -1.61
C LEU A 117 1.55 -3.43 -1.46
N VAL A 118 1.54 -4.23 -0.41
CA VAL A 118 0.45 -5.16 -0.06
C VAL A 118 0.24 -5.16 1.47
N PRO A 119 -0.97 -5.52 1.96
CA PRO A 119 -1.32 -5.40 3.37
C PRO A 119 -0.84 -6.56 4.25
N GLY A 120 0.12 -7.35 3.78
CA GLY A 120 0.67 -8.52 4.45
C GLY A 120 1.21 -9.53 3.46
N ILE A 121 1.49 -10.74 3.90
CA ILE A 121 1.95 -11.84 3.04
C ILE A 121 0.72 -12.55 2.47
N ASP A 122 0.59 -12.58 1.14
CA ASP A 122 -0.48 -13.30 0.45
C ASP A 122 -0.42 -14.80 0.81
N THR A 123 -1.58 -15.37 1.10
CA THR A 123 -1.70 -16.76 1.55
C THR A 123 -1.15 -17.79 0.55
N ARG A 124 -0.99 -17.43 -0.71
CA ARG A 124 -0.41 -18.26 -1.76
C ARG A 124 1.13 -18.36 -1.70
N TYR A 125 1.80 -17.48 -0.94
CA TYR A 125 3.24 -17.53 -0.72
C TYR A 125 3.59 -18.42 0.48
N GLU A 126 3.31 -19.72 0.40
CA GLU A 126 3.49 -20.67 1.51
C GLU A 126 4.92 -20.66 2.07
N ALA A 127 5.92 -20.58 1.19
CA ALA A 127 7.33 -20.52 1.61
C ALA A 127 7.65 -19.26 2.43
N SER A 128 7.06 -18.10 2.07
CA SER A 128 7.23 -16.84 2.81
C SER A 128 6.52 -16.87 4.16
N LEU A 129 5.33 -17.50 4.22
CA LEU A 129 4.62 -17.70 5.48
C LEU A 129 5.43 -18.58 6.45
N ALA A 130 5.96 -19.72 5.95
CA ALA A 130 6.81 -20.62 6.74
C ALA A 130 8.11 -19.95 7.19
N PHE A 131 8.75 -19.18 6.29
CA PHE A 131 9.96 -18.42 6.62
C PHE A 131 9.69 -17.39 7.70
N SER A 132 8.60 -16.62 7.60
CA SER A 132 8.25 -15.61 8.61
C SER A 132 8.04 -16.22 10.00
N ALA A 133 7.33 -17.36 10.07
CA ALA A 133 7.15 -18.10 11.32
C ALA A 133 8.50 -18.61 11.88
N ALA A 134 9.37 -19.15 11.03
CA ALA A 134 10.71 -19.64 11.43
C ALA A 134 11.60 -18.50 11.94
N MET A 135 11.41 -17.27 11.45
CA MET A 135 12.12 -16.06 11.90
C MET A 135 11.50 -15.44 13.17
N GLY A 136 10.53 -16.09 13.79
CA GLY A 136 9.91 -15.67 15.06
C GLY A 136 8.80 -14.63 14.91
N TYR A 137 8.28 -14.40 13.69
CA TYR A 137 7.09 -13.58 13.50
C TYR A 137 5.83 -14.36 13.84
N ARG A 138 4.89 -13.69 14.50
CA ARG A 138 3.57 -14.25 14.82
C ARG A 138 2.52 -13.62 13.93
N GLN A 139 1.58 -14.42 13.45
CA GLN A 139 0.39 -13.89 12.78
C GLN A 139 -0.47 -13.13 13.78
N VAL A 140 -0.83 -11.90 13.43
CA VAL A 140 -1.60 -10.98 14.30
C VAL A 140 -2.92 -10.56 13.68
N GLY A 141 -3.23 -11.06 12.50
CA GLY A 141 -4.49 -10.80 11.80
C GLY A 141 -4.44 -11.18 10.34
N GLU A 142 -5.51 -10.82 9.66
CA GLU A 142 -5.66 -10.98 8.22
C GLU A 142 -6.07 -9.67 7.58
N ALA A 143 -5.86 -9.56 6.28
CA ALA A 143 -6.34 -8.47 5.44
C ALA A 143 -6.87 -9.07 4.13
N GLN A 144 -7.85 -8.39 3.53
CA GLN A 144 -8.45 -8.83 2.28
C GLN A 144 -8.42 -7.70 1.26
N ASN A 145 -8.09 -8.02 0.02
CA ASN A 145 -8.32 -7.17 -1.12
C ASN A 145 -9.53 -7.67 -1.91
N LEU A 146 -10.26 -6.74 -2.51
CA LEU A 146 -11.33 -7.03 -3.45
C LEU A 146 -10.89 -6.60 -4.85
N SER A 147 -11.50 -7.20 -5.87
CA SER A 147 -11.37 -6.78 -7.27
C SER A 147 -12.72 -6.34 -7.80
N VAL A 148 -12.69 -5.32 -8.67
CA VAL A 148 -13.84 -4.87 -9.45
C VAL A 148 -13.49 -5.03 -10.93
N ASP A 149 -14.36 -5.75 -11.67
CA ASP A 149 -14.29 -5.81 -13.13
C ASP A 149 -14.84 -4.51 -13.73
N LEU A 150 -13.96 -3.68 -14.29
CA LEU A 150 -14.32 -2.38 -14.85
C LEU A 150 -14.98 -2.48 -16.24
N SER A 151 -14.99 -3.66 -16.88
CA SER A 151 -15.77 -3.89 -18.10
C SER A 151 -17.28 -3.90 -17.81
N GLN A 152 -17.67 -4.24 -16.56
CA GLN A 152 -19.06 -4.24 -16.12
C GLN A 152 -19.49 -2.84 -15.71
N ARG A 153 -20.66 -2.39 -16.21
CA ARG A 153 -21.26 -1.13 -15.79
C ARG A 153 -22.22 -1.37 -14.64
N ILE A 154 -21.99 -0.64 -13.55
CA ILE A 154 -22.89 -0.61 -12.41
C ILE A 154 -23.83 0.57 -12.56
N ALA A 155 -25.09 0.39 -12.20
CA ALA A 155 -26.07 1.48 -12.22
C ALA A 155 -25.58 2.65 -11.34
N PRO A 156 -25.50 3.87 -11.88
CA PRO A 156 -24.99 5.00 -11.14
C PRO A 156 -25.91 5.35 -9.97
N ARG A 157 -25.30 5.66 -8.84
CA ARG A 157 -26.03 6.21 -7.68
C ARG A 157 -26.25 7.70 -7.88
N ALA A 158 -27.46 8.14 -7.55
CA ALA A 158 -27.75 9.56 -7.49
C ALA A 158 -26.98 10.24 -6.37
N VAL A 159 -26.48 11.43 -6.62
CA VAL A 159 -25.91 12.28 -5.58
C VAL A 159 -27.03 12.75 -4.67
N PRO A 160 -26.91 12.65 -3.34
CA PRO A 160 -27.90 13.15 -2.40
C PRO A 160 -28.18 14.67 -2.57
N ASP A 161 -29.41 15.10 -2.27
CA ASP A 161 -29.76 16.52 -2.33
C ASP A 161 -28.86 17.36 -1.42
N GLY A 162 -28.48 18.55 -1.88
CA GLY A 162 -27.61 19.47 -1.13
C GLY A 162 -26.16 19.07 -1.06
N VAL A 163 -25.72 18.04 -1.82
CA VAL A 163 -24.32 17.61 -1.90
C VAL A 163 -23.79 17.80 -3.31
N GLU A 164 -22.63 18.41 -3.42
CA GLU A 164 -21.82 18.43 -4.64
C GLU A 164 -20.78 17.31 -4.56
N VAL A 165 -20.65 16.52 -5.63
CA VAL A 165 -19.55 15.53 -5.76
C VAL A 165 -18.75 15.84 -7.01
N ARG A 166 -17.50 16.21 -6.82
CA ARG A 166 -16.58 16.60 -7.89
C ARG A 166 -15.14 16.16 -7.63
N ARG A 167 -14.32 16.25 -8.65
CA ARG A 167 -12.87 16.09 -8.54
C ARG A 167 -12.29 17.24 -7.72
N ALA A 168 -11.32 16.92 -6.88
CA ALA A 168 -10.58 17.92 -6.10
C ALA A 168 -9.78 18.86 -7.02
N VAL A 169 -9.73 20.12 -6.64
CA VAL A 169 -8.90 21.16 -7.25
C VAL A 169 -7.87 21.68 -6.24
N PRO A 170 -6.80 22.38 -6.66
CA PRO A 170 -5.74 22.84 -5.72
C PRO A 170 -6.28 23.67 -4.56
N GLU A 171 -7.35 24.43 -4.76
CA GLU A 171 -7.98 25.28 -3.75
C GLU A 171 -8.61 24.48 -2.58
N ASP A 172 -8.85 23.18 -2.79
CA ASP A 172 -9.43 22.28 -1.77
C ASP A 172 -8.40 21.79 -0.75
N GLU A 173 -7.08 21.98 -0.98
CA GLU A 173 -6.01 21.38 -0.19
C GLU A 173 -6.14 21.65 1.31
N MET A 174 -6.44 22.90 1.68
CA MET A 174 -6.62 23.28 3.09
C MET A 174 -7.83 22.58 3.72
N ALA A 175 -8.97 22.59 3.02
CA ALA A 175 -10.22 21.98 3.51
C ALA A 175 -10.08 20.46 3.63
N LEU A 176 -9.46 19.80 2.64
CA LEU A 176 -9.15 18.37 2.65
C LEU A 176 -8.21 18.02 3.80
N THR A 177 -7.12 18.78 3.99
CA THR A 177 -6.14 18.56 5.07
C THR A 177 -6.79 18.68 6.45
N ALA A 178 -7.66 19.69 6.65
CA ALA A 178 -8.39 19.86 7.90
C ALA A 178 -9.37 18.70 8.15
N PHE A 179 -10.14 18.31 7.13
CA PHE A 179 -11.06 17.19 7.19
C PHE A 179 -10.37 15.87 7.53
N LEU A 180 -9.27 15.56 6.84
CA LEU A 180 -8.47 14.37 7.12
C LEU A 180 -7.81 14.43 8.51
N GLY A 181 -7.38 15.62 8.93
CA GLY A 181 -6.82 15.83 10.27
C GLY A 181 -7.78 15.47 11.39
N LEU A 182 -9.08 15.75 11.18
CA LEU A 182 -10.13 15.46 12.14
C LEU A 182 -10.52 13.97 12.16
N HIS A 183 -10.63 13.36 10.98
CA HIS A 183 -11.25 12.04 10.85
C HIS A 183 -10.24 10.91 10.61
N TRP A 184 -9.21 11.14 9.77
CA TRP A 184 -8.25 10.09 9.34
C TRP A 184 -6.86 10.68 9.06
N PRO A 185 -6.12 11.11 10.11
CA PRO A 185 -4.82 11.76 9.94
C PRO A 185 -3.80 10.89 9.21
N ALA A 186 -3.91 9.57 9.32
CA ALA A 186 -3.00 8.63 8.64
C ALA A 186 -3.15 8.65 7.10
N TRP A 187 -4.27 9.10 6.56
CA TRP A 187 -4.51 9.11 5.11
C TRP A 187 -4.09 10.43 4.42
N LYS A 188 -3.59 11.41 5.17
CA LYS A 188 -3.18 12.71 4.61
C LYS A 188 -2.13 12.57 3.51
N ALA A 189 -1.14 11.71 3.70
CA ALA A 189 -0.08 11.53 2.73
C ALA A 189 -0.62 10.98 1.39
N GLU A 190 -1.40 9.90 1.45
CA GLU A 190 -1.96 9.24 0.25
C GLU A 190 -2.98 10.14 -0.46
N ALA A 191 -3.92 10.76 0.29
CA ALA A 191 -4.87 11.71 -0.28
C ALA A 191 -4.16 12.92 -0.91
N GLY A 192 -3.08 13.40 -0.31
CA GLY A 192 -2.24 14.46 -0.85
C GLY A 192 -1.54 14.05 -2.16
N VAL A 193 -1.14 12.80 -2.32
CA VAL A 193 -0.62 12.28 -3.60
C VAL A 193 -1.72 12.33 -4.65
N ALA A 194 -2.89 11.77 -4.37
CA ALA A 194 -4.01 11.70 -5.29
C ALA A 194 -4.51 13.09 -5.72
N SER A 195 -4.55 14.06 -4.80
CA SER A 195 -4.99 15.43 -5.11
C SER A 195 -4.04 16.16 -6.05
N ARG A 196 -2.75 15.85 -6.03
CA ARG A 196 -1.71 16.46 -6.89
C ARG A 196 -1.45 15.72 -8.20
N ASN A 197 -2.12 14.60 -8.46
CA ASN A 197 -2.08 13.98 -9.78
C ASN A 197 -2.72 14.92 -10.83
N ASP A 198 -2.31 14.82 -12.08
CA ASP A 198 -2.87 15.60 -13.18
C ASP A 198 -3.45 14.67 -14.28
N PRO A 199 -4.77 14.62 -14.41
CA PRO A 199 -5.79 15.25 -13.54
C PRO A 199 -5.81 14.63 -12.14
N SER A 200 -6.27 15.39 -11.12
CA SER A 200 -6.42 14.88 -9.74
C SER A 200 -7.23 13.58 -9.72
N THR A 201 -6.75 12.58 -9.00
CA THR A 201 -7.41 11.26 -8.84
C THR A 201 -8.19 11.16 -7.52
N LEU A 202 -8.53 12.31 -6.93
CA LEU A 202 -9.30 12.43 -5.71
C LEU A 202 -10.63 13.12 -5.97
N HIS A 203 -11.71 12.52 -5.50
CA HIS A 203 -13.05 13.09 -5.51
C HIS A 203 -13.46 13.53 -4.11
N LEU A 204 -14.13 14.68 -4.03
CA LEU A 204 -14.72 15.24 -2.81
C LEU A 204 -16.24 15.20 -2.87
N ALA A 205 -16.87 14.97 -1.72
CA ALA A 205 -18.27 15.30 -1.49
C ALA A 205 -18.31 16.52 -0.58
N LEU A 206 -19.03 17.57 -1.04
CA LEU A 206 -19.14 18.83 -0.33
C LEU A 206 -20.62 19.09 -0.01
N ARG A 207 -20.89 19.55 1.23
CA ARG A 207 -22.20 20.04 1.67
C ARG A 207 -22.02 21.45 2.21
N ASP A 208 -22.77 22.42 1.68
CA ASP A 208 -22.63 23.84 2.04
C ASP A 208 -21.16 24.33 1.96
N GLY A 209 -20.40 23.85 0.98
CA GLY A 209 -18.98 24.18 0.77
C GLY A 209 -18.01 23.46 1.69
N HIS A 210 -18.47 22.62 2.63
CA HIS A 210 -17.63 21.85 3.55
C HIS A 210 -17.43 20.42 3.07
N VAL A 211 -16.21 19.90 3.19
CA VAL A 211 -15.88 18.50 2.85
C VAL A 211 -16.57 17.57 3.85
N VAL A 212 -17.43 16.67 3.35
CA VAL A 212 -18.12 15.65 4.14
C VAL A 212 -17.72 14.22 3.72
N GLY A 213 -16.93 14.08 2.67
CA GLY A 213 -16.40 12.79 2.22
C GLY A 213 -15.37 12.94 1.11
N PHE A 214 -14.59 11.92 0.92
CA PHE A 214 -13.61 11.82 -0.16
C PHE A 214 -13.41 10.38 -0.59
N ALA A 215 -12.91 10.19 -1.80
CA ALA A 215 -12.32 8.94 -2.27
C ALA A 215 -11.17 9.24 -3.23
N ALA A 216 -10.15 8.41 -3.16
CA ALA A 216 -8.97 8.52 -4.00
C ALA A 216 -8.73 7.22 -4.76
N TRP A 217 -8.00 7.32 -5.84
CA TRP A 217 -7.38 6.19 -6.52
C TRP A 217 -6.01 6.65 -7.02
N ASP A 218 -5.15 5.72 -7.37
CA ASP A 218 -3.77 6.03 -7.78
C ASP A 218 -2.98 6.89 -6.76
N ALA A 219 -3.41 6.83 -5.50
CA ALA A 219 -2.73 7.45 -4.36
C ALA A 219 -1.53 6.61 -3.90
N ASN A 220 -1.54 5.32 -4.24
CA ASN A 220 -0.59 4.31 -3.87
C ASN A 220 -0.57 3.23 -4.96
N ASN A 221 0.55 2.54 -5.19
CA ASN A 221 0.69 1.57 -6.28
C ASN A 221 0.24 2.15 -7.64
N ARG A 222 0.83 3.29 -8.01
CA ARG A 222 0.38 4.12 -9.13
C ARG A 222 0.39 3.36 -10.45
N GLY A 223 -0.67 3.56 -11.23
CA GLY A 223 -0.86 2.90 -12.53
C GLY A 223 -1.36 1.45 -12.46
N THR A 224 -1.72 0.93 -11.27
CA THR A 224 -2.15 -0.46 -11.10
C THR A 224 -3.65 -0.63 -10.88
N GLY A 225 -4.44 0.45 -10.99
CA GLY A 225 -5.87 0.40 -10.68
C GLY A 225 -6.16 0.32 -9.17
N TRP A 226 -5.29 0.89 -8.35
CA TRP A 226 -5.42 0.86 -6.89
C TRP A 226 -6.40 1.91 -6.39
N PHE A 227 -7.49 1.45 -5.73
CA PHE A 227 -8.51 2.30 -5.12
C PHE A 227 -8.25 2.47 -3.63
N GLY A 228 -8.35 3.68 -3.14
CA GLY A 228 -8.24 4.11 -1.75
C GLY A 228 -7.16 5.18 -1.56
N PRO A 229 -7.18 5.86 -0.40
CA PRO A 229 -8.16 5.75 0.68
C PRO A 229 -9.52 6.41 0.37
N MET A 230 -10.55 6.06 1.17
CA MET A 230 -11.84 6.72 1.12
C MET A 230 -12.49 6.85 2.49
N GLY A 231 -13.27 7.91 2.69
CA GLY A 231 -14.01 8.11 3.93
C GLY A 231 -15.19 9.05 3.76
N VAL A 232 -16.24 8.81 4.57
CA VAL A 232 -17.42 9.71 4.70
C VAL A 232 -17.57 10.04 6.17
N ALA A 233 -17.66 11.33 6.48
CA ALA A 233 -17.86 11.84 7.84
C ALA A 233 -19.04 11.14 8.51
N PRO A 234 -18.97 10.83 9.82
CA PRO A 234 -20.02 10.09 10.52
C PRO A 234 -21.42 10.67 10.32
N GLU A 235 -21.54 11.99 10.33
CA GLU A 235 -22.79 12.74 10.17
C GLU A 235 -23.38 12.69 8.76
N ALA A 236 -22.60 12.34 7.75
CA ALA A 236 -23.02 12.22 6.35
C ALA A 236 -23.16 10.75 5.88
N ARG A 237 -23.06 9.80 6.82
CA ARG A 237 -23.25 8.37 6.51
C ARG A 237 -24.72 8.02 6.34
N GLY A 238 -24.98 6.90 5.67
CA GLY A 238 -26.33 6.38 5.44
C GLY A 238 -27.04 6.97 4.22
N GLU A 239 -26.54 8.05 3.64
CA GLU A 239 -27.13 8.76 2.49
C GLU A 239 -26.67 8.21 1.12
N GLY A 240 -25.76 7.25 1.10
CA GLY A 240 -25.23 6.67 -0.14
C GLY A 240 -24.00 7.35 -0.73
N LEU A 241 -23.49 8.41 -0.09
CA LEU A 241 -22.33 9.19 -0.57
C LEU A 241 -21.08 8.33 -0.83
N GLY A 242 -20.81 7.36 0.04
CA GLY A 242 -19.68 6.45 -0.15
C GLY A 242 -19.76 5.68 -1.47
N CYS A 243 -20.97 5.22 -1.86
CA CYS A 243 -21.16 4.55 -3.15
C CYS A 243 -20.93 5.49 -4.34
N VAL A 244 -21.41 6.73 -4.24
CA VAL A 244 -21.19 7.75 -5.28
C VAL A 244 -19.69 7.99 -5.47
N LEU A 245 -18.95 8.18 -4.37
CA LEU A 245 -17.50 8.44 -4.39
C LEU A 245 -16.72 7.25 -4.99
N VAL A 246 -17.04 6.02 -4.58
CA VAL A 246 -16.46 4.81 -5.19
C VAL A 246 -16.70 4.79 -6.69
N GLN A 247 -17.96 4.98 -7.12
CA GLN A 247 -18.31 4.92 -8.54
C GLN A 247 -17.60 6.00 -9.36
N ARG A 248 -17.42 7.23 -8.83
CA ARG A 248 -16.64 8.28 -9.50
C ARG A 248 -15.18 7.86 -9.76
N CYS A 249 -14.52 7.26 -8.77
CA CYS A 249 -13.18 6.76 -8.94
C CYS A 249 -13.12 5.61 -9.96
N LEU A 250 -14.06 4.66 -9.91
CA LEU A 250 -14.11 3.55 -10.86
C LEU A 250 -14.40 4.00 -12.29
N ASP A 251 -15.23 5.05 -12.47
CA ASP A 251 -15.48 5.64 -13.80
C ASP A 251 -14.22 6.32 -14.35
N ASP A 252 -13.46 7.01 -13.49
CA ASP A 252 -12.16 7.58 -13.88
C ASP A 252 -11.18 6.51 -14.32
N MET A 253 -11.01 5.45 -13.50
CA MET A 253 -10.13 4.32 -13.81
C MET A 253 -10.48 3.69 -15.16
N ARG A 254 -11.78 3.45 -15.39
CA ARG A 254 -12.28 2.92 -16.68
C ARG A 254 -11.94 3.89 -17.82
N GLY A 255 -12.15 5.20 -17.61
CA GLY A 255 -11.82 6.24 -18.59
C GLY A 255 -10.34 6.30 -18.93
N GLN A 256 -9.46 5.88 -18.02
CA GLN A 256 -8.02 5.77 -18.23
C GLN A 256 -7.55 4.41 -18.75
N GLY A 257 -8.49 3.49 -19.03
CA GLY A 257 -8.18 2.21 -19.68
C GLY A 257 -7.82 1.08 -18.74
N HIS A 258 -8.12 1.20 -17.44
CA HIS A 258 -8.00 0.07 -16.52
C HIS A 258 -9.12 -0.96 -16.76
N ASP A 259 -8.77 -2.23 -16.82
CA ASP A 259 -9.72 -3.35 -16.95
C ASP A 259 -10.28 -3.79 -15.58
N ALA A 260 -9.54 -3.54 -14.51
CA ALA A 260 -9.91 -3.90 -13.14
C ALA A 260 -9.46 -2.84 -12.14
N ALA A 261 -10.18 -2.74 -11.01
CA ALA A 261 -9.73 -1.99 -9.85
C ALA A 261 -9.45 -2.93 -8.68
N VAL A 262 -8.43 -2.60 -7.88
CA VAL A 262 -8.10 -3.27 -6.62
C VAL A 262 -8.52 -2.38 -5.47
N ILE A 263 -9.44 -2.87 -4.64
CA ILE A 263 -9.83 -2.21 -3.38
C ILE A 263 -9.07 -2.93 -2.26
N ALA A 264 -8.07 -2.25 -1.71
CA ALA A 264 -7.14 -2.89 -0.81
C ALA A 264 -7.51 -2.73 0.66
N TRP A 265 -7.11 -3.74 1.45
CA TRP A 265 -7.19 -3.75 2.91
C TRP A 265 -8.58 -3.38 3.43
N VAL A 266 -9.56 -4.17 3.04
CA VAL A 266 -10.98 -3.87 3.22
C VAL A 266 -11.51 -4.38 4.55
N ASP A 267 -12.17 -3.49 5.32
CA ASP A 267 -12.89 -3.85 6.54
C ASP A 267 -14.38 -4.14 6.29
N ASN A 268 -14.95 -3.64 5.20
CA ASN A 268 -16.39 -3.74 4.88
C ASN A 268 -16.64 -4.22 3.45
N ALA A 269 -16.29 -5.47 3.16
CA ALA A 269 -16.49 -6.08 1.84
C ALA A 269 -17.96 -5.99 1.34
N PRO A 270 -19.02 -6.20 2.18
CA PRO A 270 -20.41 -6.05 1.73
C PRO A 270 -20.77 -4.67 1.20
N PHE A 271 -20.13 -3.61 1.71
CA PHE A 271 -20.33 -2.25 1.19
C PHE A 271 -19.85 -2.16 -0.28
N TYR A 272 -18.61 -2.58 -0.56
CA TYR A 272 -18.05 -2.52 -1.90
C TYR A 272 -18.73 -3.48 -2.88
N ALA A 273 -19.17 -4.65 -2.41
CA ALA A 273 -19.97 -5.55 -3.24
C ALA A 273 -21.27 -4.87 -3.73
N ARG A 274 -21.98 -4.16 -2.84
CA ARG A 274 -23.20 -3.44 -3.21
C ARG A 274 -22.95 -2.20 -4.08
N CYS A 275 -21.88 -1.46 -3.83
CA CYS A 275 -21.58 -0.18 -4.52
C CYS A 275 -20.89 -0.37 -5.85
N ALA A 276 -20.09 -1.44 -5.99
CA ALA A 276 -19.14 -1.62 -7.07
C ALA A 276 -19.14 -3.02 -7.69
N GLY A 277 -19.97 -3.94 -7.19
CA GLY A 277 -19.89 -5.35 -7.63
C GLY A 277 -18.55 -6.01 -7.27
N ALA A 278 -17.86 -5.48 -6.27
CA ALA A 278 -16.55 -5.98 -5.86
C ALA A 278 -16.63 -7.40 -5.30
N VAL A 279 -15.66 -8.23 -5.65
CA VAL A 279 -15.56 -9.61 -5.18
C VAL A 279 -14.22 -9.84 -4.47
N PRO A 280 -14.16 -10.74 -3.47
CA PRO A 280 -12.90 -11.13 -2.85
C PRO A 280 -11.88 -11.61 -3.90
N SER A 281 -10.64 -11.11 -3.81
CA SER A 281 -9.58 -11.45 -4.77
C SER A 281 -8.34 -12.03 -4.12
N ARG A 282 -7.90 -11.46 -2.99
CA ARG A 282 -6.68 -11.89 -2.30
C ARG A 282 -6.85 -11.81 -0.79
N THR A 283 -6.25 -12.76 -0.07
CA THR A 283 -6.16 -12.78 1.40
C THR A 283 -4.71 -12.76 1.81
N PHE A 284 -4.41 -11.99 2.85
CA PHE A 284 -3.05 -11.77 3.36
C PHE A 284 -3.00 -12.07 4.85
N HIS A 285 -1.96 -12.76 5.29
CA HIS A 285 -1.63 -12.88 6.70
C HIS A 285 -0.73 -11.73 7.14
N ARG A 286 -1.08 -11.12 8.27
CA ARG A 286 -0.34 -10.00 8.86
C ARG A 286 0.55 -10.52 9.98
N PHE A 287 1.83 -10.18 9.93
CA PHE A 287 2.84 -10.71 10.84
C PHE A 287 3.52 -9.62 11.65
N GLU A 288 3.79 -9.93 12.92
CA GLU A 288 4.51 -9.04 13.83
C GLU A 288 5.56 -9.79 14.64
N LYS A 289 6.68 -9.13 14.91
CA LYS A 289 7.73 -9.55 15.83
C LYS A 289 8.03 -8.41 16.79
N SER A 290 8.01 -8.67 18.10
CA SER A 290 8.51 -7.73 19.09
C SER A 290 10.03 -7.83 19.18
N LEU A 291 10.69 -6.68 19.17
CA LEU A 291 12.11 -6.58 19.45
C LEU A 291 12.24 -6.39 20.96
N HIS A 292 12.84 -7.36 21.65
CA HIS A 292 13.17 -7.20 23.05
C HIS A 292 14.38 -6.27 23.16
N GLU A 293 14.34 -5.30 24.09
CA GLU A 293 15.55 -4.64 24.56
C GLU A 293 16.35 -5.71 25.35
N ASP A 294 17.52 -6.12 24.84
CA ASP A 294 18.50 -6.87 25.59
C ASP A 294 19.18 -5.98 26.64
#